data_56ea24dd256a15458abad609b3b8a5dc
#
_entry.id   56ea24dd256a15458abad609b3b8a5dc
#
_cell.length_a   1.000
_cell.length_b   1.000
_cell.length_c   1.000
_cell.angle_alpha   90.00
_cell.angle_beta   90.00
_cell.angle_gamma   90.00
#
_symmetry.space_group_name_H-M   'P 1'
#
loop_
_entity.id
_entity.type
_entity.pdbx_description
1 polymer ?
#
loop_
_entity_poly.entity_id
_entity_poly.type
_entity_poly.pdbx_seq_one_letter_code
_entity_poly.pdbx_strand_id
1 'polypeptide(L)'
;MVKKILVLSLLLFTTIFGRTVYEIERLDIVANIERDGSLEVEERVIYDIGKINGILYNIDALGYGKFSDLQIFYEDDGEFKQARNNTAPSEGNFTVSVDDGLYKIKLYAPSQNERKEFIFRYNLTRGVTVYRDIAQLNRKMVGKDWQNSIGNISVTVNLPENVKKDDIYAFGHGPLTGNIEILDGKSVRYTLNDYRPGEFLEVNLLFPKNILTSFNPLLMKNKSALKEILDMEGKLA
;
A
#
# COMPACT_ATOMS: atom_id res chain seq x y z
N MET A 1 -41.72 -43.79 -48.24
CA MET A 1 -41.03 -43.72 -46.92
C MET A 1 -39.87 -42.72 -47.04
N VAL A 2 -40.06 -41.52 -46.52
CA VAL A 2 -39.02 -40.47 -46.57
C VAL A 2 -38.33 -40.45 -45.17
N LYS A 3 -37.05 -40.80 -45.15
CA LYS A 3 -36.22 -40.75 -43.93
C LYS A 3 -35.89 -39.28 -43.63
N LYS A 4 -36.42 -38.75 -42.53
CA LYS A 4 -36.01 -37.47 -41.98
C LYS A 4 -34.63 -37.63 -41.33
N ILE A 5 -33.61 -36.97 -41.91
CA ILE A 5 -32.28 -36.81 -41.29
C ILE A 5 -32.39 -35.67 -40.34
N LEU A 6 -32.28 -35.97 -39.04
CA LEU A 6 -32.20 -34.97 -37.95
C LEU A 6 -30.74 -34.52 -37.87
N VAL A 7 -30.44 -33.31 -38.38
CA VAL A 7 -29.12 -32.67 -38.19
C VAL A 7 -29.11 -32.04 -36.83
N LEU A 8 -28.44 -32.68 -35.89
CA LEU A 8 -28.18 -32.15 -34.55
C LEU A 8 -27.03 -31.13 -34.65
N SER A 9 -27.34 -29.84 -34.75
CA SER A 9 -26.34 -28.79 -34.70
C SER A 9 -25.83 -28.66 -33.25
N LEU A 10 -24.61 -29.18 -32.99
CA LEU A 10 -23.92 -28.98 -31.72
C LEU A 10 -23.46 -27.53 -31.66
N LEU A 11 -24.22 -26.66 -30.98
CA LEU A 11 -23.80 -25.31 -30.63
C LEU A 11 -22.69 -25.42 -29.57
N LEU A 12 -21.43 -25.33 -30.02
CA LEU A 12 -20.30 -25.10 -29.15
C LEU A 12 -20.45 -23.69 -28.53
N PHE A 13 -20.98 -23.62 -27.32
CA PHE A 13 -20.82 -22.45 -26.49
C PHE A 13 -19.35 -22.37 -26.06
N THR A 14 -18.51 -21.69 -26.82
CA THR A 14 -17.23 -21.20 -26.31
C THR A 14 -17.58 -20.08 -25.32
N THR A 15 -17.56 -20.38 -24.03
CA THR A 15 -17.50 -19.37 -22.98
C THR A 15 -16.17 -18.63 -23.16
N ILE A 16 -16.22 -17.48 -23.81
CA ILE A 16 -15.12 -16.52 -23.79
C ILE A 16 -15.11 -16.01 -22.34
N PHE A 17 -14.31 -16.63 -21.48
CA PHE A 17 -13.89 -16.01 -20.24
C PHE A 17 -13.17 -14.72 -20.65
N GLY A 18 -13.85 -13.58 -20.49
CA GLY A 18 -13.23 -12.28 -20.67
C GLY A 18 -11.99 -12.24 -19.79
N ARG A 19 -10.81 -12.12 -20.39
CA ARG A 19 -9.56 -11.95 -19.65
C ARG A 19 -9.72 -10.71 -18.76
N THR A 20 -9.42 -10.83 -17.48
CA THR A 20 -9.34 -9.69 -16.56
C THR A 20 -8.51 -8.59 -17.23
N VAL A 21 -8.98 -7.35 -17.18
CA VAL A 21 -8.31 -6.23 -17.87
C VAL A 21 -6.90 -6.04 -17.33
N TYR A 22 -6.68 -6.33 -16.04
CA TYR A 22 -5.37 -6.41 -15.38
C TYR A 22 -5.46 -7.24 -14.10
N GLU A 23 -4.32 -7.72 -13.64
CA GLU A 23 -4.11 -8.35 -12.34
C GLU A 23 -3.02 -7.59 -11.58
N ILE A 24 -3.10 -7.55 -10.24
CA ILE A 24 -2.07 -6.93 -9.41
C ILE A 24 -1.21 -8.05 -8.85
N GLU A 25 -0.02 -8.19 -9.41
CA GLU A 25 0.91 -9.23 -8.98
C GLU A 25 1.51 -8.93 -7.61
N ARG A 26 1.89 -7.67 -7.39
CA ARG A 26 2.68 -7.27 -6.23
C ARG A 26 2.46 -5.82 -5.84
N LEU A 27 2.47 -5.58 -4.52
CA LEU A 27 2.52 -4.26 -3.91
C LEU A 27 3.61 -4.25 -2.85
N ASP A 28 4.67 -3.48 -3.08
CA ASP A 28 5.73 -3.22 -2.11
C ASP A 28 5.59 -1.81 -1.56
N ILE A 29 5.54 -1.69 -0.24
CA ILE A 29 5.48 -0.41 0.46
C ILE A 29 6.73 -0.29 1.34
N VAL A 30 7.46 0.81 1.19
CA VAL A 30 8.54 1.21 2.08
C VAL A 30 8.12 2.48 2.80
N ALA A 31 8.06 2.45 4.12
CA ALA A 31 7.73 3.59 4.95
C ALA A 31 8.94 3.92 5.84
N ASN A 32 9.61 5.01 5.57
CA ASN A 32 10.71 5.53 6.38
C ASN A 32 10.13 6.48 7.43
N ILE A 33 10.34 6.16 8.70
CA ILE A 33 10.02 7.07 9.81
C ILE A 33 11.18 8.05 9.92
N GLU A 34 10.89 9.33 9.80
CA GLU A 34 11.86 10.39 9.93
C GLU A 34 12.06 10.78 11.41
N ARG A 35 13.16 11.47 11.73
CA ARG A 35 13.46 11.90 13.10
C ARG A 35 12.44 12.87 13.70
N ASP A 36 11.68 13.57 12.87
CA ASP A 36 10.61 14.46 13.28
C ASP A 36 9.25 13.76 13.42
N GLY A 37 9.19 12.45 13.18
CA GLY A 37 7.98 11.64 13.27
C GLY A 37 7.10 11.70 12.02
N SER A 38 7.57 12.33 10.94
CA SER A 38 6.95 12.24 9.61
C SER A 38 7.24 10.88 8.97
N LEU A 39 6.54 10.56 7.88
CA LEU A 39 6.80 9.41 7.02
C LEU A 39 7.17 9.87 5.63
N GLU A 40 8.23 9.30 5.09
CA GLU A 40 8.50 9.21 3.66
C GLU A 40 8.04 7.83 3.18
N VAL A 41 7.13 7.79 2.22
CA VAL A 41 6.52 6.54 1.74
C VAL A 41 6.80 6.36 0.26
N GLU A 42 7.23 5.15 -0.11
CA GLU A 42 7.28 4.69 -1.49
C GLU A 42 6.39 3.46 -1.63
N GLU A 43 5.45 3.50 -2.57
CA GLU A 43 4.60 2.37 -2.95
C GLU A 43 4.94 1.97 -4.38
N ARG A 44 5.29 0.69 -4.57
CA ARG A 44 5.57 0.08 -5.87
C ARG A 44 4.50 -0.94 -6.16
N VAL A 45 3.78 -0.77 -7.25
CA VAL A 45 2.74 -1.70 -7.65
C VAL A 45 3.01 -2.24 -9.04
N ILE A 46 2.92 -3.56 -9.16
CA ILE A 46 3.19 -4.30 -10.39
C ILE A 46 1.91 -4.92 -10.90
N TYR A 47 1.59 -4.61 -12.15
CA TYR A 47 0.41 -5.11 -12.84
C TYR A 47 0.81 -6.06 -13.98
N ASP A 48 0.07 -7.14 -14.15
CA ASP A 48 -0.04 -7.88 -15.43
C ASP A 48 -1.26 -7.33 -16.16
N ILE A 49 -1.02 -6.68 -17.30
CA ILE A 49 -2.00 -5.85 -18.01
C ILE A 49 -2.41 -6.53 -19.32
N GLY A 50 -3.71 -6.73 -19.51
CA GLY A 50 -4.27 -7.07 -20.81
C GLY A 50 -4.35 -5.85 -21.72
N LYS A 51 -5.22 -4.88 -21.39
CA LYS A 51 -5.32 -3.59 -22.08
C LYS A 51 -5.96 -2.55 -21.20
N ILE A 52 -5.27 -1.41 -20.97
CA ILE A 52 -5.77 -0.25 -20.20
C ILE A 52 -5.35 1.05 -20.88
N ASN A 53 -6.02 2.16 -20.52
CA ASN A 53 -5.61 3.51 -20.89
C ASN A 53 -4.85 4.22 -19.76
N GLY A 54 -4.79 3.62 -18.58
CA GLY A 54 -4.16 4.15 -17.38
C GLY A 54 -4.71 3.48 -16.13
N ILE A 55 -4.25 3.91 -14.97
CA ILE A 55 -4.64 3.37 -13.67
C ILE A 55 -5.31 4.41 -12.80
N LEU A 56 -6.16 3.93 -11.89
CA LEU A 56 -6.68 4.68 -10.76
C LEU A 56 -5.97 4.16 -9.50
N TYR A 57 -5.39 5.07 -8.72
CA TYR A 57 -4.67 4.74 -7.50
C TYR A 57 -5.12 5.64 -6.35
N ASN A 58 -5.44 5.06 -5.21
CA ASN A 58 -5.93 5.79 -4.05
C ASN A 58 -4.91 5.72 -2.92
N ILE A 59 -4.60 6.88 -2.33
CA ILE A 59 -3.75 6.98 -1.13
C ILE A 59 -4.59 7.60 -0.02
N ASP A 60 -4.80 6.84 1.06
CA ASP A 60 -5.48 7.34 2.26
C ASP A 60 -4.46 8.01 3.18
N ALA A 61 -4.60 9.33 3.33
CA ALA A 61 -3.81 10.17 4.22
C ALA A 61 -4.63 10.77 5.38
N LEU A 62 -5.87 10.30 5.58
CA LEU A 62 -6.75 10.80 6.64
C LEU A 62 -6.11 10.56 8.03
N GLY A 63 -5.97 11.62 8.79
CA GLY A 63 -5.37 11.57 10.14
C GLY A 63 -3.84 11.64 10.18
N TYR A 64 -3.14 11.53 9.04
CA TYR A 64 -1.67 11.54 8.98
C TYR A 64 -1.05 12.91 8.69
N GLY A 65 -1.81 13.97 8.89
CA GLY A 65 -1.35 15.36 8.75
C GLY A 65 -1.35 15.84 7.30
N LYS A 66 -0.33 16.60 6.94
CA LYS A 66 -0.20 17.12 5.58
C LYS A 66 0.41 16.05 4.67
N PHE A 67 -0.25 15.78 3.55
CA PHE A 67 0.28 15.03 2.43
C PHE A 67 1.03 15.99 1.49
N SER A 68 2.25 15.65 1.09
CA SER A 68 3.08 16.49 0.21
C SER A 68 4.04 15.67 -0.65
N ASP A 69 4.68 16.37 -1.58
CA ASP A 69 5.79 15.87 -2.39
C ASP A 69 5.45 14.64 -3.23
N LEU A 70 4.19 14.55 -3.70
CA LEU A 70 3.76 13.45 -4.55
C LEU A 70 4.56 13.43 -5.84
N GLN A 71 5.28 12.33 -6.04
CA GLN A 71 5.97 11.98 -7.27
C GLN A 71 5.44 10.64 -7.76
N ILE A 72 5.17 10.53 -9.06
CA ILE A 72 4.67 9.32 -9.68
C ILE A 72 5.63 8.94 -10.81
N PHE A 73 6.03 7.67 -10.83
CA PHE A 73 6.84 7.13 -11.91
C PHE A 73 6.11 5.93 -12.52
N TYR A 74 6.31 5.71 -13.79
CA TYR A 74 5.80 4.56 -14.53
C TYR A 74 6.90 3.98 -15.40
N GLU A 75 6.92 2.66 -15.50
CA GLU A 75 7.82 1.96 -16.39
C GLU A 75 7.35 2.11 -17.84
N ASP A 76 8.29 2.39 -18.73
CA ASP A 76 8.04 2.48 -20.16
C ASP A 76 9.32 2.06 -20.90
N ASP A 77 9.23 1.00 -21.72
CA ASP A 77 10.36 0.38 -22.40
C ASP A 77 11.55 0.00 -21.49
N GLY A 78 11.26 -0.44 -20.25
CA GLY A 78 12.26 -0.84 -19.25
C GLY A 78 12.92 0.32 -18.51
N GLU A 79 12.47 1.55 -18.73
CA GLU A 79 12.94 2.73 -18.02
C GLU A 79 11.82 3.37 -17.19
N PHE A 80 12.15 3.97 -16.03
CA PHE A 80 11.19 4.71 -15.24
C PHE A 80 11.14 6.17 -15.69
N LYS A 81 9.95 6.61 -16.11
CA LYS A 81 9.63 7.99 -16.48
C LYS A 81 8.82 8.66 -15.37
N GLN A 82 9.13 9.91 -15.05
CA GLN A 82 8.34 10.66 -14.09
C GLN A 82 7.09 11.24 -14.77
N ALA A 83 5.93 10.97 -14.16
CA ALA A 83 4.66 11.53 -14.60
C ALA A 83 4.52 13.01 -14.22
N ARG A 84 3.67 13.73 -14.95
CA ARG A 84 3.43 15.17 -14.78
C ARG A 84 2.01 15.43 -14.30
N ASN A 85 1.85 16.31 -13.34
CA ASN A 85 0.53 16.77 -12.93
C ASN A 85 -0.06 17.67 -14.03
N ASN A 86 -0.94 17.11 -14.85
CA ASN A 86 -1.54 17.79 -16.00
C ASN A 86 -2.91 17.15 -16.32
N THR A 87 -3.89 17.99 -16.67
CA THR A 87 -5.26 17.55 -16.98
C THR A 87 -5.42 16.94 -18.38
N ALA A 88 -4.47 17.16 -19.29
CA ALA A 88 -4.52 16.56 -20.62
C ALA A 88 -4.48 15.02 -20.54
N PRO A 89 -5.39 14.30 -21.19
CA PRO A 89 -5.46 12.84 -21.15
C PRO A 89 -4.41 12.20 -22.06
N SER A 90 -3.14 12.48 -21.83
CA SER A 90 -2.01 11.95 -22.58
C SER A 90 -1.07 11.16 -21.67
N GLU A 91 -0.35 10.23 -22.25
CA GLU A 91 0.62 9.39 -21.54
C GLU A 91 1.57 10.20 -20.67
N GLY A 92 1.84 9.68 -19.48
CA GLY A 92 2.69 10.30 -18.48
C GLY A 92 2.06 11.50 -17.76
N ASN A 93 0.79 11.81 -18.00
CA ASN A 93 0.08 12.82 -17.23
C ASN A 93 -0.78 12.17 -16.15
N PHE A 94 -0.90 12.86 -15.01
CA PHE A 94 -1.83 12.46 -13.96
C PHE A 94 -2.64 13.64 -13.43
N THR A 95 -3.77 13.31 -12.82
CA THR A 95 -4.59 14.24 -12.04
C THR A 95 -4.82 13.70 -10.66
N VAL A 96 -5.00 14.58 -9.68
CA VAL A 96 -5.35 14.25 -8.30
C VAL A 96 -6.63 14.96 -7.92
N SER A 97 -7.57 14.23 -7.34
CA SER A 97 -8.69 14.81 -6.60
C SER A 97 -8.61 14.34 -5.15
N VAL A 98 -9.02 15.19 -4.22
CA VAL A 98 -8.97 14.89 -2.77
C VAL A 98 -10.38 14.93 -2.21
N ASP A 99 -10.71 13.90 -1.44
CA ASP A 99 -12.01 13.75 -0.80
C ASP A 99 -11.76 13.22 0.62
N ASP A 100 -11.95 14.07 1.63
CA ASP A 100 -11.73 13.78 3.06
C ASP A 100 -10.42 13.04 3.35
N GLY A 101 -9.30 13.54 2.81
CA GLY A 101 -7.97 12.95 3.01
C GLY A 101 -7.64 11.76 2.11
N LEU A 102 -8.59 11.28 1.30
CA LEU A 102 -8.36 10.28 0.26
C LEU A 102 -7.89 10.96 -1.02
N TYR A 103 -6.66 10.70 -1.42
CA TYR A 103 -6.05 11.20 -2.65
C TYR A 103 -6.33 10.21 -3.78
N LYS A 104 -7.23 10.59 -4.70
CA LYS A 104 -7.64 9.79 -5.85
C LYS A 104 -6.81 10.21 -7.07
N ILE A 105 -5.88 9.39 -7.47
CA ILE A 105 -4.94 9.64 -8.56
C ILE A 105 -5.43 8.92 -9.81
N LYS A 106 -5.47 9.65 -10.93
CA LYS A 106 -5.70 9.08 -12.26
C LYS A 106 -4.45 9.32 -13.10
N LEU A 107 -3.73 8.26 -13.41
CA LEU A 107 -2.52 8.28 -14.25
C LEU A 107 -2.85 7.73 -15.64
N TYR A 108 -2.53 8.48 -16.68
CA TYR A 108 -2.64 8.04 -18.06
C TYR A 108 -1.36 7.31 -18.48
N ALA A 109 -1.45 6.01 -18.60
CA ALA A 109 -0.36 5.12 -19.00
C ALA A 109 -0.94 4.00 -19.88
N PRO A 110 -1.23 4.28 -21.16
CA PRO A 110 -1.74 3.28 -22.09
C PRO A 110 -0.81 2.06 -22.12
N SER A 111 -1.38 0.88 -21.95
CA SER A 111 -0.60 -0.35 -21.83
C SER A 111 -1.37 -1.52 -22.43
N GLN A 112 -0.67 -2.46 -23.09
CA GLN A 112 -1.29 -3.60 -23.75
C GLN A 112 -0.42 -4.84 -23.72
N ASN A 113 -0.95 -5.93 -23.11
CA ASN A 113 -0.29 -7.25 -23.02
C ASN A 113 1.13 -7.17 -22.46
N GLU A 114 1.30 -6.45 -21.37
CA GLU A 114 2.59 -6.23 -20.72
C GLU A 114 2.49 -6.27 -19.19
N ARG A 115 3.61 -6.57 -18.56
CA ARG A 115 3.83 -6.36 -17.14
C ARG A 115 4.41 -4.96 -16.95
N LYS A 116 3.83 -4.16 -16.06
CA LYS A 116 4.23 -2.76 -15.87
C LYS A 116 4.26 -2.40 -14.39
N GLU A 117 5.28 -1.64 -14.01
CA GLU A 117 5.48 -1.16 -12.65
C GLU A 117 5.17 0.33 -12.55
N PHE A 118 4.50 0.70 -11.42
CA PHE A 118 4.22 2.09 -11.07
C PHE A 118 4.75 2.36 -9.67
N ILE A 119 5.31 3.57 -9.46
CA ILE A 119 5.88 3.99 -8.19
C ILE A 119 5.22 5.30 -7.77
N PHE A 120 4.75 5.33 -6.51
CA PHE A 120 4.20 6.51 -5.86
C PHE A 120 5.05 6.85 -4.66
N ARG A 121 5.61 8.08 -4.63
CA ARG A 121 6.38 8.62 -3.50
C ARG A 121 5.66 9.81 -2.92
N TYR A 122 5.59 9.90 -1.61
CA TYR A 122 4.95 11.01 -0.93
C TYR A 122 5.38 11.12 0.53
N ASN A 123 5.09 12.26 1.16
CA ASN A 123 5.37 12.52 2.56
C ASN A 123 4.09 12.74 3.36
N LEU A 124 4.09 12.29 4.62
CA LEU A 124 3.03 12.50 5.61
C LEU A 124 3.64 13.11 6.86
N THR A 125 3.13 14.27 7.31
CA THR A 125 3.75 15.00 8.44
C THR A 125 3.42 14.45 9.82
N ARG A 126 2.49 13.48 9.92
CA ARG A 126 2.10 12.82 11.17
C ARG A 126 2.11 11.31 11.00
N GLY A 127 3.31 10.73 10.94
CA GLY A 127 3.48 9.29 10.79
C GLY A 127 3.28 8.54 12.09
N VAL A 128 3.72 9.12 13.21
CA VAL A 128 3.76 8.43 14.50
C VAL A 128 3.01 9.18 15.60
N THR A 129 2.65 8.46 16.65
CA THR A 129 2.20 9.04 17.93
C THR A 129 3.31 8.86 18.96
N VAL A 130 3.65 9.91 19.71
CA VAL A 130 4.69 9.89 20.75
C VAL A 130 4.03 9.92 22.12
N TYR A 131 4.18 8.84 22.88
CA TYR A 131 3.73 8.73 24.26
C TYR A 131 4.86 9.08 25.24
N ARG A 132 4.58 9.11 26.54
CA ARG A 132 5.60 9.37 27.58
C ARG A 132 6.70 8.31 27.59
N ASP A 133 6.37 7.06 27.27
CA ASP A 133 7.20 5.87 27.41
C ASP A 133 7.58 5.19 26.09
N ILE A 134 6.85 5.44 25.00
CA ILE A 134 7.07 4.77 23.72
C ILE A 134 6.63 5.65 22.53
N ALA A 135 7.11 5.39 21.33
CA ALA A 135 6.56 5.89 20.09
C ALA A 135 5.82 4.77 19.34
N GLN A 136 4.79 5.11 18.59
CA GLN A 136 3.94 4.18 17.87
C GLN A 136 3.66 4.65 16.44
N LEU A 137 3.93 3.80 15.46
CA LEU A 137 3.32 3.87 14.14
C LEU A 137 2.14 2.90 14.13
N ASN A 138 0.92 3.41 13.99
CA ASN A 138 -0.28 2.59 13.79
C ASN A 138 -0.97 3.06 12.51
N ARG A 139 -0.89 2.24 11.44
CA ARG A 139 -1.36 2.63 10.11
C ARG A 139 -1.86 1.45 9.30
N LYS A 140 -3.01 1.62 8.66
CA LYS A 140 -3.42 0.76 7.56
C LYS A 140 -2.56 1.08 6.35
N MET A 141 -1.65 0.18 6.02
CA MET A 141 -0.79 0.28 4.84
C MET A 141 -1.54 -0.12 3.58
N VAL A 142 -2.45 -1.09 3.71
CA VAL A 142 -3.35 -1.51 2.62
C VAL A 142 -4.78 -1.42 3.13
N GLY A 143 -5.57 -0.56 2.50
CA GLY A 143 -6.98 -0.33 2.86
C GLY A 143 -7.92 -1.38 2.28
N LYS A 144 -9.20 -1.31 2.66
CA LYS A 144 -10.26 -2.23 2.19
C LYS A 144 -10.79 -1.90 0.80
N ASP A 145 -10.41 -0.74 0.25
CA ASP A 145 -11.04 -0.19 -0.97
C ASP A 145 -10.44 -0.73 -2.27
N TRP A 146 -9.45 -1.61 -2.18
CA TRP A 146 -8.91 -2.29 -3.34
C TRP A 146 -9.96 -3.23 -3.94
N GLN A 147 -10.27 -3.03 -5.22
CA GLN A 147 -11.30 -3.78 -5.94
C GLN A 147 -10.77 -5.11 -6.49
N ASN A 148 -9.45 -5.25 -6.58
CA ASN A 148 -8.76 -6.43 -7.11
C ASN A 148 -7.98 -7.13 -6.00
N SER A 149 -7.81 -8.44 -6.16
CA SER A 149 -6.84 -9.20 -5.38
C SER A 149 -5.41 -8.73 -5.70
N ILE A 150 -4.52 -8.88 -4.71
CA ILE A 150 -3.09 -8.60 -4.86
C ILE A 150 -2.34 -9.88 -4.51
N GLY A 151 -1.51 -10.37 -5.43
CA GLY A 151 -0.80 -11.64 -5.25
C GLY A 151 0.14 -11.62 -4.05
N ASN A 152 1.00 -10.61 -3.98
CA ASN A 152 1.97 -10.47 -2.89
C ASN A 152 2.00 -9.03 -2.38
N ILE A 153 1.98 -8.86 -1.07
CA ILE A 153 2.18 -7.58 -0.40
C ILE A 153 3.41 -7.68 0.50
N SER A 154 4.29 -6.68 0.42
CA SER A 154 5.40 -6.50 1.35
C SER A 154 5.41 -5.06 1.85
N VAL A 155 5.36 -4.88 3.16
CA VAL A 155 5.50 -3.57 3.81
C VAL A 155 6.76 -3.59 4.64
N THR A 156 7.72 -2.71 4.35
CA THR A 156 8.92 -2.52 5.16
C THR A 156 8.84 -1.17 5.84
N VAL A 157 8.91 -1.18 7.17
CA VAL A 157 9.00 0.04 7.98
C VAL A 157 10.42 0.20 8.47
N ASN A 158 11.02 1.35 8.18
CA ASN A 158 12.36 1.70 8.63
C ASN A 158 12.30 2.76 9.72
N LEU A 159 12.99 2.51 10.83
CA LEU A 159 13.22 3.47 11.91
C LEU A 159 14.32 4.48 11.51
N PRO A 160 14.32 5.71 12.05
CA PRO A 160 15.36 6.70 11.73
C PRO A 160 16.75 6.29 12.21
N GLU A 161 16.84 5.49 13.28
CA GLU A 161 18.10 4.98 13.84
C GLU A 161 17.96 3.51 14.27
N ASN A 162 19.10 2.84 14.44
CA ASN A 162 19.13 1.50 15.03
C ASN A 162 18.81 1.55 16.53
N VAL A 163 17.98 0.60 16.96
CA VAL A 163 17.69 0.32 18.36
C VAL A 163 17.95 -1.16 18.66
N LYS A 164 17.86 -1.59 19.92
CA LYS A 164 17.90 -3.02 20.23
C LYS A 164 16.63 -3.68 19.70
N LYS A 165 16.76 -4.86 19.10
CA LYS A 165 15.59 -5.62 18.58
C LYS A 165 14.54 -5.87 19.67
N ASP A 166 14.95 -6.14 20.89
CA ASP A 166 14.08 -6.41 22.04
C ASP A 166 13.27 -5.17 22.48
N ASP A 167 13.63 -3.98 22.02
CA ASP A 167 12.92 -2.74 22.27
C ASP A 167 11.88 -2.43 21.15
N ILE A 168 11.77 -3.30 20.14
CA ILE A 168 10.81 -3.20 19.03
C ILE A 168 9.68 -4.19 19.28
N TYR A 169 8.44 -3.69 19.25
CA TYR A 169 7.25 -4.54 19.29
C TYR A 169 6.46 -4.33 18.00
N ALA A 170 6.26 -5.40 17.24
CA ALA A 170 5.65 -5.36 15.92
C ALA A 170 4.41 -6.24 15.87
N PHE A 171 3.28 -5.66 15.53
CA PHE A 171 1.99 -6.34 15.38
C PHE A 171 1.39 -6.01 14.02
N GLY A 172 0.62 -6.92 13.48
CA GLY A 172 -0.09 -6.74 12.21
C GLY A 172 -1.54 -7.16 12.35
N HIS A 173 -2.46 -6.35 11.84
CA HIS A 173 -3.87 -6.69 11.81
C HIS A 173 -4.33 -6.87 10.36
N GLY A 174 -5.07 -7.94 10.12
CA GLY A 174 -5.53 -8.33 8.79
C GLY A 174 -5.71 -9.84 8.70
N PRO A 175 -5.52 -10.43 7.50
CA PRO A 175 -5.55 -11.88 7.33
C PRO A 175 -4.49 -12.59 8.16
N LEU A 176 -4.87 -13.71 8.80
CA LEU A 176 -3.97 -14.51 9.65
C LEU A 176 -2.83 -15.21 8.89
N THR A 177 -2.84 -15.15 7.57
CA THR A 177 -1.77 -15.67 6.71
C THR A 177 -0.57 -14.72 6.56
N GLY A 178 -0.66 -13.53 7.15
CA GLY A 178 0.43 -12.57 7.17
C GLY A 178 1.60 -13.04 8.04
N ASN A 179 2.80 -12.52 7.75
CA ASN A 179 4.01 -12.75 8.53
C ASN A 179 4.69 -11.44 8.89
N ILE A 180 5.32 -11.40 10.07
CA ILE A 180 6.06 -10.24 10.57
C ILE A 180 7.48 -10.68 10.91
N GLU A 181 8.46 -9.92 10.45
CA GLU A 181 9.87 -10.17 10.70
C GLU A 181 10.59 -8.89 11.11
N ILE A 182 11.17 -8.87 12.31
CA ILE A 182 12.12 -7.83 12.73
C ILE A 182 13.48 -8.19 12.14
N LEU A 183 13.83 -7.56 11.00
CA LEU A 183 15.04 -7.88 10.24
C LEU A 183 16.29 -7.57 11.03
N ASP A 184 16.33 -6.38 11.61
CA ASP A 184 17.42 -5.85 12.40
C ASP A 184 16.93 -4.81 13.43
N GLY A 185 17.79 -4.04 14.02
CA GLY A 185 17.41 -2.96 14.96
C GLY A 185 16.81 -1.73 14.27
N LYS A 186 16.60 -1.74 12.95
CA LYS A 186 16.09 -0.61 12.18
C LYS A 186 14.89 -0.92 11.32
N SER A 187 14.76 -2.14 10.85
CA SER A 187 13.80 -2.50 9.80
C SER A 187 12.88 -3.63 10.24
N VAL A 188 11.57 -3.47 10.02
CA VAL A 188 10.55 -4.48 10.25
C VAL A 188 9.80 -4.71 8.95
N ARG A 189 9.62 -5.98 8.57
CA ARG A 189 8.89 -6.38 7.37
C ARG A 189 7.61 -7.10 7.72
N TYR A 190 6.54 -6.73 7.04
CA TYR A 190 5.24 -7.37 7.06
C TYR A 190 4.96 -7.91 5.67
N THR A 191 4.53 -9.16 5.57
CA THR A 191 4.18 -9.78 4.28
C THR A 191 2.81 -10.41 4.35
N LEU A 192 2.08 -10.34 3.24
CA LEU A 192 0.79 -10.97 3.06
C LEU A 192 0.69 -11.47 1.62
N ASN A 193 0.29 -12.72 1.45
CA ASN A 193 0.01 -13.31 0.15
C ASN A 193 -1.51 -13.42 -0.06
N ASP A 194 -1.92 -13.40 -1.32
CA ASP A 194 -3.30 -13.63 -1.75
C ASP A 194 -4.33 -12.70 -1.07
N TYR A 195 -3.98 -11.40 -0.95
CA TYR A 195 -4.91 -10.36 -0.47
C TYR A 195 -6.18 -10.36 -1.33
N ARG A 196 -7.33 -10.29 -0.67
CA ARG A 196 -8.65 -10.27 -1.31
C ARG A 196 -9.34 -8.92 -1.12
N PRO A 197 -10.20 -8.49 -2.06
CA PRO A 197 -11.00 -7.28 -1.90
C PRO A 197 -11.76 -7.27 -0.56
N GLY A 198 -11.70 -6.14 0.14
CA GLY A 198 -12.33 -5.97 1.45
C GLY A 198 -11.45 -6.36 2.65
N GLU A 199 -10.32 -7.00 2.44
CA GLU A 199 -9.29 -7.20 3.47
C GLU A 199 -8.51 -5.91 3.72
N PHE A 200 -7.64 -5.89 4.71
CA PHE A 200 -6.71 -4.79 4.99
C PHE A 200 -5.43 -5.32 5.61
N LEU A 201 -4.37 -4.55 5.53
CA LEU A 201 -3.15 -4.78 6.29
C LEU A 201 -2.83 -3.53 7.10
N GLU A 202 -2.92 -3.65 8.42
CA GLU A 202 -2.55 -2.59 9.36
C GLU A 202 -1.26 -2.98 10.09
N VAL A 203 -0.35 -2.04 10.16
CA VAL A 203 0.92 -2.14 10.88
C VAL A 203 0.76 -1.41 12.21
N ASN A 204 1.09 -2.07 13.31
CA ASN A 204 1.22 -1.46 14.63
C ASN A 204 2.63 -1.73 15.15
N LEU A 205 3.51 -0.72 15.09
CA LEU A 205 4.92 -0.81 15.44
C LEU A 205 5.22 0.13 16.60
N LEU A 206 5.76 -0.43 17.69
CA LEU A 206 6.22 0.33 18.84
C LEU A 206 7.76 0.34 18.87
N PHE A 207 8.33 1.47 19.20
CA PHE A 207 9.79 1.65 19.25
C PHE A 207 10.18 2.76 20.23
N PRO A 208 11.46 2.79 20.72
CA PRO A 208 11.92 3.81 21.65
C PRO A 208 11.79 5.22 21.08
N LYS A 209 11.08 6.09 21.82
CA LYS A 209 10.81 7.46 21.37
C LYS A 209 12.04 8.37 21.29
N ASN A 210 13.14 8.01 21.97
CA ASN A 210 14.36 8.81 22.06
C ASN A 210 15.13 8.91 20.73
N ILE A 211 14.78 8.09 19.74
CA ILE A 211 15.29 8.20 18.36
C ILE A 211 14.57 9.27 17.53
N LEU A 212 13.47 9.81 18.06
CA LEU A 212 12.78 10.94 17.45
C LEU A 212 13.28 12.25 18.06
N THR A 213 13.62 13.21 17.20
CA THR A 213 14.13 14.52 17.58
C THR A 213 13.36 15.60 16.84
N SER A 214 13.10 16.75 17.52
CA SER A 214 12.45 17.91 16.89
C SER A 214 11.05 17.63 16.29
N PHE A 215 10.33 16.65 16.86
CA PHE A 215 9.00 16.29 16.37
C PHE A 215 7.93 17.33 16.72
N ASN A 216 6.90 17.39 15.90
CA ASN A 216 5.76 18.28 16.11
C ASN A 216 5.06 17.95 17.44
N PRO A 217 4.82 18.93 18.33
CA PRO A 217 4.10 18.70 19.60
C PRO A 217 2.71 18.06 19.44
N LEU A 218 2.07 18.21 18.28
CA LEU A 218 0.79 17.55 17.96
C LEU A 218 0.89 16.01 17.86
N LEU A 219 2.10 15.45 17.76
CA LEU A 219 2.33 14.00 17.81
C LEU A 219 2.31 13.47 19.24
N MET A 220 2.46 14.34 20.25
CA MET A 220 2.55 13.94 21.64
C MET A 220 1.20 13.63 22.25
N LYS A 221 1.14 12.50 22.95
CA LYS A 221 0.08 12.19 23.90
C LYS A 221 0.66 12.11 25.30
N ASN A 222 0.16 12.96 26.23
CA ASN A 222 0.66 13.10 27.59
C ASN A 222 0.19 11.94 28.51
N LYS A 223 0.38 10.69 28.05
CA LYS A 223 0.12 9.44 28.82
C LYS A 223 1.20 8.40 28.51
N SER A 224 1.42 7.47 29.42
CA SER A 224 2.13 6.22 29.13
C SER A 224 1.18 5.27 28.42
N ALA A 225 1.67 4.51 27.44
CA ALA A 225 0.84 3.65 26.61
C ALA A 225 1.43 2.25 26.33
N LEU A 226 2.70 2.03 26.59
CA LEU A 226 3.35 0.76 26.24
C LEU A 226 2.59 -0.44 26.82
N LYS A 227 2.35 -0.44 28.15
CA LYS A 227 1.64 -1.54 28.80
C LYS A 227 0.21 -1.72 28.27
N GLU A 228 -0.52 -0.62 28.10
CA GLU A 228 -1.90 -0.64 27.58
C GLU A 228 -1.97 -1.28 26.20
N ILE A 229 -1.03 -0.90 25.30
CA ILE A 229 -0.97 -1.44 23.94
C ILE A 229 -0.59 -2.91 23.95
N LEU A 230 0.44 -3.31 24.70
CA LEU A 230 0.85 -4.71 24.81
C LEU A 230 -0.27 -5.60 25.38
N ASP A 231 -1.02 -5.12 26.38
CA ASP A 231 -2.16 -5.84 26.95
C ASP A 231 -3.32 -5.98 25.93
N MET A 232 -3.51 -5.00 25.05
CA MET A 232 -4.49 -5.11 23.95
C MET A 232 -4.07 -6.12 22.89
N GLU A 233 -2.82 -6.00 22.41
CA GLU A 233 -2.29 -6.92 21.38
C GLU A 233 -2.27 -8.37 21.86
N GLY A 234 -1.90 -8.62 23.12
CA GLY A 234 -1.92 -9.94 23.73
C GLY A 234 -3.32 -10.56 23.89
N LYS A 235 -4.39 -9.79 23.75
CA LYS A 235 -5.77 -10.30 23.74
C LYS A 235 -6.27 -10.61 22.32
N LEU A 236 -5.61 -10.07 21.30
CA LEU A 236 -5.95 -10.24 19.89
C LEU A 236 -5.17 -11.41 19.27
N ALA A 237 -4.04 -11.82 19.88
CA ALA A 237 -3.22 -12.97 19.50
C ALA A 237 -3.83 -14.28 20.03
#